data_e3fcc28bc0120216fb4fe85d8422a64b
#
_entry.id   e3fcc28bc0120216fb4fe85d8422a64b
#
_cell.length_a   1.000
_cell.length_b   1.000
_cell.length_c   1.000
_cell.angle_alpha   90.00
_cell.angle_beta   90.00
_cell.angle_gamma   90.00
#
_symmetry.space_group_name_H-M   'P 1'
#
loop_
_entity.id
_entity.type
_entity.pdbx_description
1 polymer ?
#
loop_
_entity_poly.entity_id
_entity_poly.type
_entity_poly.pdbx_seq_one_letter_code
_entity_poly.pdbx_strand_id
1 'polypeptide(L)'
;MKKLIFTLMAAAMTASSTAQSVDTESLSAYDQNVPIGWATIGEGVTGSNDENPVTVETREALIAALAGTTPKTIYVKGTILFTGLVSINGAQNKTVYGLPGAVLANPDHSTIKAESGILQLKNCKNIILRNLTFKGAGAYDMDGSDNLELQASTYIWVDHCDFQDGVDGNLDCNNGSDNICISWCRFHYLIAPWSGGSGGSNDHRYTNLWGGGDKNAAKDEGKLRTTFANCWWDEGCKERMPRIRFGQVHLLNCLYSSSVANYCVGGGYRSNAYIEKCAFTSNAAKKYPWKNYATSGTFNDYNYTITSCLGATDKQTRYGSIDYFIPSEKYSYESYDAALVQSVVSNSSNGAGATLKFTDPTAIQESASVADIVKVEYFSLDGSRLTMPRKGIAMQVVTKADGTKLTRKITLSK
;
A
#
# COMPACT_ATOMS: atom_id res chain seq x y z
N MET A 1 -58.41 44.40 36.02
CA MET A 1 -57.33 44.35 35.06
C MET A 1 -56.32 43.33 35.52
N LYS A 2 -56.38 42.07 35.00
CA LYS A 2 -55.44 40.97 35.34
C LYS A 2 -54.37 40.94 34.25
N LYS A 3 -53.11 41.17 34.64
CA LYS A 3 -51.94 41.00 33.77
C LYS A 3 -51.58 39.51 33.67
N LEU A 4 -51.62 38.96 32.46
CA LEU A 4 -51.15 37.62 32.13
C LEU A 4 -49.66 37.72 31.85
N ILE A 5 -48.84 37.01 32.64
CA ILE A 5 -47.40 36.87 32.41
C ILE A 5 -47.22 35.61 31.61
N PHE A 6 -46.74 35.71 30.35
CA PHE A 6 -46.29 34.58 29.53
C PHE A 6 -44.84 34.30 29.86
N THR A 7 -44.61 33.16 30.49
CA THR A 7 -43.23 32.62 30.68
C THR A 7 -42.87 31.80 29.45
N LEU A 8 -41.91 32.29 28.69
CA LEU A 8 -41.33 31.58 27.55
C LEU A 8 -40.32 30.53 28.06
N MET A 9 -40.67 29.23 27.99
CA MET A 9 -39.72 28.15 28.24
C MET A 9 -38.95 27.93 26.93
N ALA A 10 -37.67 28.30 26.92
CA ALA A 10 -36.71 27.92 25.90
C ALA A 10 -36.28 26.46 26.13
N ALA A 11 -36.75 25.55 25.33
CA ALA A 11 -36.26 24.19 25.26
C ALA A 11 -34.92 24.18 24.52
N ALA A 12 -33.82 24.04 25.25
CA ALA A 12 -32.51 23.75 24.65
C ALA A 12 -32.52 22.31 24.14
N MET A 13 -32.65 22.14 22.83
CA MET A 13 -32.34 20.87 22.17
C MET A 13 -30.83 20.70 22.12
N THR A 14 -30.29 19.91 23.04
CA THR A 14 -28.97 19.33 22.91
C THR A 14 -29.02 18.27 21.81
N ALA A 15 -28.55 18.62 20.61
CA ALA A 15 -28.28 17.65 19.56
C ALA A 15 -27.08 16.82 20.03
N SER A 16 -27.33 15.66 20.64
CA SER A 16 -26.33 14.61 20.78
C SER A 16 -26.00 14.11 19.39
N SER A 17 -24.89 14.55 18.84
CA SER A 17 -24.28 13.87 17.70
C SER A 17 -23.80 12.50 18.20
N THR A 18 -24.64 11.48 18.10
CA THR A 18 -24.16 10.10 18.15
C THR A 18 -23.22 9.93 16.96
N ALA A 19 -21.93 9.89 17.23
CA ALA A 19 -20.98 9.41 16.25
C ALA A 19 -21.46 8.00 15.86
N GLN A 20 -21.93 7.86 14.63
CA GLN A 20 -22.34 6.60 14.07
C GLN A 20 -21.08 5.73 14.07
N SER A 21 -21.03 4.71 14.93
CA SER A 21 -19.95 3.73 14.91
C SER A 21 -20.02 3.08 13.52
N VAL A 22 -19.02 3.40 12.69
CA VAL A 22 -18.88 2.73 11.39
C VAL A 22 -18.63 1.27 11.72
N ASP A 23 -19.52 0.39 11.27
CA ASP A 23 -19.33 -1.05 11.36
C ASP A 23 -18.17 -1.43 10.44
N THR A 24 -16.97 -1.53 11.04
CA THR A 24 -15.74 -1.92 10.32
C THR A 24 -15.78 -3.36 9.84
N GLU A 25 -16.71 -4.20 10.35
CA GLU A 25 -16.93 -5.55 9.81
C GLU A 25 -17.60 -5.51 8.43
N SER A 26 -18.40 -4.49 8.12
CA SER A 26 -18.97 -4.32 6.78
C SER A 26 -17.93 -3.91 5.73
N LEU A 27 -16.79 -3.38 6.15
CA LEU A 27 -15.64 -3.08 5.28
C LEU A 27 -14.75 -4.30 5.02
N SER A 28 -15.05 -5.45 5.62
CA SER A 28 -14.44 -6.75 5.31
C SER A 28 -14.74 -7.25 3.89
N ALA A 29 -15.58 -6.51 3.12
CA ALA A 29 -15.83 -6.77 1.71
C ALA A 29 -14.60 -6.50 0.82
N TYR A 30 -13.63 -5.69 1.31
CA TYR A 30 -12.35 -5.54 0.62
C TYR A 30 -11.51 -6.79 0.87
N ASP A 31 -11.37 -7.61 -0.15
CA ASP A 31 -10.45 -8.73 -0.09
C ASP A 31 -9.01 -8.19 -0.08
N GLN A 32 -8.47 -8.01 1.14
CA GLN A 32 -7.09 -7.58 1.35
C GLN A 32 -6.05 -8.64 0.90
N ASN A 33 -6.49 -9.74 0.30
CA ASN A 33 -5.63 -10.83 -0.13
C ASN A 33 -5.42 -10.88 -1.65
N VAL A 34 -5.91 -9.88 -2.39
CA VAL A 34 -5.72 -9.78 -3.85
C VAL A 34 -5.24 -8.39 -4.24
N PRO A 35 -4.38 -8.27 -5.27
CA PRO A 35 -3.99 -6.97 -5.79
C PRO A 35 -5.17 -6.26 -6.46
N ILE A 36 -5.06 -4.94 -6.56
CA ILE A 36 -6.06 -4.07 -7.16
C ILE A 36 -5.45 -3.35 -8.37
N GLY A 37 -6.26 -3.08 -9.37
CA GLY A 37 -5.92 -2.17 -10.45
C GLY A 37 -4.88 -2.71 -11.44
N TRP A 38 -3.87 -1.94 -11.74
CA TRP A 38 -2.92 -2.27 -12.80
C TRP A 38 -2.22 -3.62 -12.65
N ALA A 39 -2.02 -4.08 -11.44
CA ALA A 39 -1.42 -5.40 -11.18
C ALA A 39 -2.35 -6.58 -11.52
N THR A 40 -3.62 -6.33 -11.83
CA THR A 40 -4.59 -7.38 -12.24
C THR A 40 -4.73 -7.50 -13.75
N ILE A 41 -4.12 -6.60 -14.53
CA ILE A 41 -4.26 -6.55 -15.99
C ILE A 41 -3.31 -7.55 -16.69
N GLY A 42 -3.77 -8.12 -17.79
CA GLY A 42 -3.00 -9.09 -18.54
C GLY A 42 -2.81 -10.40 -17.79
N GLU A 43 -1.57 -10.80 -17.52
CA GLU A 43 -1.27 -12.02 -16.77
C GLU A 43 -1.63 -11.89 -15.26
N GLY A 44 -1.68 -10.66 -14.75
CA GLY A 44 -1.89 -10.37 -13.34
C GLY A 44 -0.71 -10.78 -12.46
N VAL A 45 -0.71 -10.27 -11.21
CA VAL A 45 0.26 -10.71 -10.21
C VAL A 45 -0.30 -11.92 -9.47
N THR A 46 0.47 -13.01 -9.44
CA THR A 46 0.12 -14.25 -8.74
C THR A 46 1.17 -14.67 -7.70
N GLY A 47 2.38 -14.11 -7.81
CA GLY A 47 3.51 -14.48 -6.97
C GLY A 47 3.95 -15.93 -7.16
N SER A 48 4.27 -16.59 -6.06
CA SER A 48 4.68 -18.00 -6.03
C SER A 48 3.50 -18.93 -5.81
N ASN A 49 3.51 -20.07 -6.47
CA ASN A 49 2.67 -21.23 -6.16
C ASN A 49 3.47 -22.36 -5.49
N ASP A 50 4.63 -22.06 -4.91
CA ASP A 50 5.46 -23.04 -4.20
C ASP A 50 4.76 -23.47 -2.89
N GLU A 51 4.50 -24.76 -2.76
CA GLU A 51 3.89 -25.37 -1.58
C GLU A 51 4.90 -25.67 -0.46
N ASN A 52 6.20 -25.47 -0.72
CA ASN A 52 7.29 -25.70 0.23
C ASN A 52 7.97 -24.37 0.60
N PRO A 53 7.36 -23.53 1.43
CA PRO A 53 7.92 -22.26 1.82
C PRO A 53 9.23 -22.43 2.59
N VAL A 54 10.09 -21.41 2.51
CA VAL A 54 11.31 -21.32 3.31
C VAL A 54 11.24 -20.15 4.27
N THR A 55 11.68 -20.33 5.51
CA THR A 55 11.83 -19.24 6.47
C THR A 55 13.27 -18.75 6.45
N VAL A 56 13.45 -17.43 6.36
CA VAL A 56 14.76 -16.77 6.30
C VAL A 56 14.89 -15.75 7.44
N GLU A 57 16.07 -15.73 8.06
CA GLU A 57 16.41 -14.85 9.18
C GLU A 57 17.69 -14.05 8.91
N THR A 58 18.34 -14.26 7.74
CA THR A 58 19.58 -13.59 7.36
C THR A 58 19.46 -12.98 5.95
N ARG A 59 20.28 -11.96 5.67
CA ARG A 59 20.37 -11.31 4.37
C ARG A 59 20.77 -12.28 3.27
N GLU A 60 21.75 -13.12 3.52
CA GLU A 60 22.26 -14.11 2.57
C GLU A 60 21.18 -15.16 2.21
N ALA A 61 20.42 -15.63 3.21
CA ALA A 61 19.32 -16.57 2.99
C ALA A 61 18.18 -15.90 2.17
N LEU A 62 17.84 -14.65 2.47
CA LEU A 62 16.83 -13.90 1.71
C LEU A 62 17.27 -13.70 0.26
N ILE A 63 18.52 -13.29 0.01
CA ILE A 63 19.06 -13.11 -1.34
C ILE A 63 19.02 -14.44 -2.12
N ALA A 64 19.46 -15.53 -1.50
CA ALA A 64 19.46 -16.86 -2.13
C ALA A 64 18.03 -17.33 -2.48
N ALA A 65 17.06 -17.12 -1.59
CA ALA A 65 15.66 -17.50 -1.81
C ALA A 65 14.98 -16.65 -2.89
N LEU A 66 15.34 -15.36 -3.00
CA LEU A 66 14.82 -14.45 -4.03
C LEU A 66 15.42 -14.70 -5.42
N ALA A 67 16.58 -15.33 -5.51
CA ALA A 67 17.28 -15.49 -6.78
C ALA A 67 16.55 -16.39 -7.78
N GLY A 68 16.74 -16.08 -9.08
CA GLY A 68 16.31 -16.91 -10.21
C GLY A 68 14.77 -16.93 -10.41
N THR A 69 14.35 -17.81 -11.30
CA THR A 69 12.96 -17.84 -11.83
C THR A 69 12.09 -18.94 -11.22
N THR A 70 12.66 -19.89 -10.49
CA THR A 70 11.90 -20.94 -9.82
C THR A 70 10.93 -20.33 -8.80
N PRO A 71 9.63 -20.66 -8.82
CA PRO A 71 8.69 -20.20 -7.83
C PRO A 71 9.19 -20.46 -6.41
N LYS A 72 9.06 -19.48 -5.52
CA LYS A 72 9.46 -19.61 -4.13
C LYS A 72 8.60 -18.75 -3.21
N THR A 73 8.02 -19.38 -2.19
CA THR A 73 7.38 -18.71 -1.06
C THR A 73 8.39 -18.57 0.08
N ILE A 74 8.54 -17.34 0.57
CA ILE A 74 9.60 -16.97 1.51
C ILE A 74 8.96 -16.27 2.71
N TYR A 75 9.18 -16.80 3.91
CA TYR A 75 8.80 -16.15 5.17
C TYR A 75 10.01 -15.44 5.75
N VAL A 76 9.90 -14.16 6.01
CA VAL A 76 10.93 -13.38 6.72
C VAL A 76 10.59 -13.38 8.19
N LYS A 77 11.53 -13.79 9.05
CA LYS A 77 11.37 -13.84 10.50
C LYS A 77 12.41 -12.98 11.20
N GLY A 78 11.95 -12.12 12.11
CA GLY A 78 12.82 -11.25 12.89
C GLY A 78 13.40 -10.11 12.08
N THR A 79 14.54 -9.56 12.50
CA THR A 79 15.21 -8.44 11.86
C THR A 79 16.38 -8.90 11.02
N ILE A 80 16.36 -8.57 9.73
CA ILE A 80 17.44 -8.80 8.78
C ILE A 80 18.17 -7.48 8.54
N LEU A 81 19.48 -7.44 8.81
CA LEU A 81 20.28 -6.23 8.66
C LEU A 81 20.95 -6.14 7.28
N PHE A 82 20.96 -4.94 6.75
CA PHE A 82 21.59 -4.54 5.49
C PHE A 82 22.64 -3.46 5.79
N THR A 83 23.68 -3.40 4.97
CA THR A 83 24.75 -2.40 5.02
C THR A 83 24.88 -1.63 3.70
N GLY A 84 23.81 -1.61 2.92
CA GLY A 84 23.69 -0.99 1.61
C GLY A 84 22.69 -1.74 0.75
N LEU A 85 22.39 -1.17 -0.43
CA LEU A 85 21.40 -1.70 -1.36
C LEU A 85 21.79 -3.09 -1.88
N VAL A 86 20.87 -4.04 -1.74
CA VAL A 86 20.98 -5.37 -2.38
C VAL A 86 20.10 -5.39 -3.63
N SER A 87 20.73 -5.61 -4.79
CA SER A 87 20.00 -5.71 -6.06
C SER A 87 19.71 -7.18 -6.40
N ILE A 88 18.43 -7.54 -6.44
CA ILE A 88 17.93 -8.81 -6.96
C ILE A 88 17.60 -8.61 -8.43
N ASN A 89 18.31 -9.32 -9.32
CA ASN A 89 18.16 -9.13 -10.77
C ASN A 89 17.54 -10.36 -11.44
N GLY A 90 16.47 -10.14 -12.20
CA GLY A 90 15.82 -11.16 -13.03
C GLY A 90 15.00 -12.20 -12.25
N ALA A 91 14.70 -11.97 -10.97
CA ALA A 91 13.87 -12.86 -10.17
C ALA A 91 12.43 -12.92 -10.71
N GLN A 92 11.82 -14.11 -10.65
CA GLN A 92 10.43 -14.28 -11.05
C GLN A 92 9.67 -15.19 -10.08
N ASN A 93 8.34 -15.00 -10.01
CA ASN A 93 7.42 -15.87 -9.30
C ASN A 93 7.81 -16.04 -7.81
N LYS A 94 7.98 -14.93 -7.11
CA LYS A 94 8.31 -14.93 -5.68
C LYS A 94 7.18 -14.34 -4.86
N THR A 95 6.93 -14.94 -3.71
CA THR A 95 6.08 -14.37 -2.67
C THR A 95 6.88 -14.27 -1.38
N VAL A 96 7.03 -13.05 -0.86
CA VAL A 96 7.74 -12.77 0.39
C VAL A 96 6.74 -12.27 1.41
N TYR A 97 6.56 -13.02 2.48
CA TYR A 97 5.73 -12.64 3.62
C TYR A 97 6.59 -12.33 4.84
N GLY A 98 6.40 -11.16 5.45
CA GLY A 98 6.91 -10.87 6.77
C GLY A 98 6.06 -11.56 7.84
N LEU A 99 6.64 -12.43 8.64
CA LEU A 99 6.01 -12.88 9.87
C LEU A 99 5.85 -11.69 10.84
N PRO A 100 4.93 -11.74 11.81
CA PRO A 100 4.73 -10.62 12.72
C PRO A 100 6.05 -10.11 13.33
N GLY A 101 6.33 -8.80 13.13
CA GLY A 101 7.57 -8.17 13.56
C GLY A 101 8.77 -8.35 12.62
N ALA A 102 8.56 -8.83 11.40
CA ALA A 102 9.62 -8.93 10.39
C ALA A 102 10.11 -7.54 9.94
N VAL A 103 11.41 -7.31 10.01
CA VAL A 103 12.05 -6.03 9.65
C VAL A 103 13.23 -6.27 8.72
N LEU A 104 13.26 -5.55 7.61
CA LEU A 104 14.43 -5.38 6.76
C LEU A 104 15.03 -4.01 7.10
N ALA A 105 16.21 -3.96 7.71
CA ALA A 105 16.75 -2.72 8.26
C ALA A 105 18.14 -2.39 7.75
N ASN A 106 18.37 -1.12 7.43
CA ASN A 106 19.69 -0.52 7.28
C ASN A 106 19.77 0.70 8.21
N PRO A 107 20.05 0.50 9.51
CA PRO A 107 19.86 1.50 10.54
C PRO A 107 21.01 2.49 10.69
N ASP A 108 22.17 2.23 10.06
CA ASP A 108 23.37 3.01 10.28
C ASP A 108 23.41 4.22 9.36
N HIS A 109 23.47 5.43 9.95
CA HIS A 109 23.66 6.64 9.17
C HIS A 109 25.04 6.66 8.56
N SER A 110 25.10 6.81 7.23
CA SER A 110 26.35 6.96 6.46
C SER A 110 26.26 8.11 5.49
N THR A 111 27.39 8.73 5.18
CA THR A 111 27.55 9.71 4.11
C THR A 111 28.03 9.04 2.80
N ILE A 112 28.17 7.73 2.80
CA ILE A 112 28.60 6.94 1.65
C ILE A 112 27.37 6.38 0.93
N LYS A 113 27.18 6.78 -0.31
CA LYS A 113 26.01 6.38 -1.13
C LYS A 113 25.82 4.87 -1.18
N ALA A 114 26.88 4.09 -1.34
CA ALA A 114 26.81 2.63 -1.44
C ALA A 114 26.35 1.94 -0.15
N GLU A 115 26.36 2.64 0.97
CA GLU A 115 25.92 2.12 2.28
C GLU A 115 24.44 2.47 2.57
N SER A 116 23.73 3.16 1.67
CA SER A 116 22.30 3.47 1.79
C SER A 116 21.43 2.41 1.10
N GLY A 117 20.13 2.45 1.43
CA GLY A 117 19.11 1.59 0.82
C GLY A 117 19.08 0.17 1.40
N ILE A 118 18.08 -0.60 0.97
CA ILE A 118 17.85 -1.97 1.47
C ILE A 118 17.74 -2.96 0.31
N LEU A 119 16.69 -2.84 -0.52
CA LEU A 119 16.38 -3.84 -1.55
C LEU A 119 16.04 -3.19 -2.89
N GLN A 120 16.62 -3.69 -3.97
CA GLN A 120 16.23 -3.35 -5.33
C GLN A 120 15.73 -4.59 -6.07
N LEU A 121 14.56 -4.51 -6.65
CA LEU A 121 14.04 -5.47 -7.62
C LEU A 121 14.32 -4.93 -9.03
N LYS A 122 15.25 -5.55 -9.74
CA LYS A 122 15.66 -5.14 -11.08
C LYS A 122 15.34 -6.22 -12.10
N ASN A 123 14.69 -5.86 -13.19
CA ASN A 123 14.25 -6.81 -14.23
C ASN A 123 13.44 -8.00 -13.67
N CYS A 124 12.73 -7.79 -12.56
CA CYS A 124 11.96 -8.85 -11.90
C CYS A 124 10.53 -8.92 -12.46
N LYS A 125 9.89 -10.07 -12.33
CA LYS A 125 8.51 -10.25 -12.79
C LYS A 125 7.71 -11.13 -11.81
N ASN A 126 6.45 -10.76 -11.55
CA ASN A 126 5.53 -11.53 -10.74
C ASN A 126 6.02 -11.74 -9.31
N ILE A 127 6.21 -10.64 -8.60
CA ILE A 127 6.72 -10.61 -7.22
C ILE A 127 5.66 -10.02 -6.28
N ILE A 128 5.44 -10.70 -5.17
CA ILE A 128 4.64 -10.21 -4.04
C ILE A 128 5.57 -9.95 -2.85
N LEU A 129 5.54 -8.73 -2.30
CA LEU A 129 6.14 -8.37 -1.02
C LEU A 129 5.02 -7.99 -0.05
N ARG A 130 4.91 -8.68 1.07
CA ARG A 130 3.76 -8.51 1.95
C ARG A 130 4.14 -8.53 3.43
N ASN A 131 3.54 -7.63 4.22
CA ASN A 131 3.68 -7.56 5.69
C ASN A 131 5.12 -7.37 6.18
N LEU A 132 5.91 -6.58 5.45
CA LEU A 132 7.31 -6.30 5.77
C LEU A 132 7.48 -4.87 6.29
N THR A 133 8.33 -4.68 7.30
CA THR A 133 8.82 -3.35 7.67
C THR A 133 10.17 -3.11 7.00
N PHE A 134 10.29 -2.00 6.25
CA PHE A 134 11.53 -1.48 5.70
C PHE A 134 11.97 -0.29 6.53
N LYS A 135 13.14 -0.37 7.16
CA LYS A 135 13.62 0.65 8.10
C LYS A 135 14.99 1.17 7.71
N GLY A 136 15.03 2.42 7.25
CA GLY A 136 16.27 3.13 6.93
C GLY A 136 16.87 3.89 8.12
N ALA A 137 17.94 4.65 7.83
CA ALA A 137 18.74 5.40 8.81
C ALA A 137 18.30 6.87 9.00
N GLY A 138 17.23 7.30 8.32
CA GLY A 138 16.79 8.69 8.29
C GLY A 138 17.22 9.41 7.02
N ALA A 139 16.39 10.36 6.58
CA ALA A 139 16.56 11.08 5.33
C ALA A 139 17.85 11.90 5.30
N TYR A 140 18.63 11.73 4.21
CA TYR A 140 19.86 12.47 3.96
C TYR A 140 20.06 12.70 2.46
N ASP A 141 20.18 13.95 2.03
CA ASP A 141 20.18 14.34 0.62
C ASP A 141 21.57 14.13 -0.04
N MET A 142 21.89 12.89 -0.39
CA MET A 142 23.17 12.51 -1.00
C MET A 142 23.02 11.75 -2.32
N ASP A 143 21.84 11.79 -2.99
CA ASP A 143 21.53 10.95 -4.15
C ASP A 143 21.82 9.46 -3.85
N GLY A 144 21.35 9.01 -2.69
CA GLY A 144 21.53 7.66 -2.16
C GLY A 144 20.60 6.62 -2.79
N SER A 145 20.35 5.55 -2.05
CA SER A 145 19.36 4.53 -2.42
C SER A 145 18.18 4.52 -1.46
N ASP A 146 17.04 4.07 -1.99
CA ASP A 146 15.77 3.97 -1.25
C ASP A 146 15.67 2.68 -0.44
N ASN A 147 14.70 2.63 0.47
CA ASN A 147 14.40 1.39 1.18
C ASN A 147 13.98 0.26 0.23
N LEU A 148 13.18 0.59 -0.80
CA LEU A 148 12.84 -0.34 -1.88
C LEU A 148 12.88 0.37 -3.24
N GLU A 149 13.54 -0.23 -4.21
CA GLU A 149 13.56 0.25 -5.59
C GLU A 149 12.97 -0.78 -6.56
N LEU A 150 12.05 -0.34 -7.42
CA LEU A 150 11.50 -1.13 -8.52
C LEU A 150 12.08 -0.61 -9.83
N GLN A 151 12.95 -1.41 -10.48
CA GLN A 151 13.67 -0.98 -11.67
C GLN A 151 13.45 -1.97 -12.82
N ALA A 152 12.85 -1.54 -13.92
CA ALA A 152 12.50 -2.39 -15.07
C ALA A 152 11.73 -3.67 -14.67
N SER A 153 10.92 -3.61 -13.60
CA SER A 153 10.23 -4.75 -13.03
C SER A 153 8.73 -4.69 -13.30
N THR A 154 8.10 -5.82 -13.53
CA THR A 154 6.70 -5.88 -13.94
C THR A 154 5.88 -6.86 -13.11
N TYR A 155 4.58 -6.57 -12.96
CA TYR A 155 3.70 -7.41 -12.16
C TYR A 155 4.20 -7.52 -10.72
N ILE A 156 4.26 -6.39 -10.05
CA ILE A 156 4.72 -6.30 -8.66
C ILE A 156 3.55 -5.89 -7.76
N TRP A 157 3.38 -6.62 -6.66
CA TRP A 157 2.44 -6.25 -5.62
C TRP A 157 3.18 -6.09 -4.29
N VAL A 158 3.14 -4.87 -3.75
CA VAL A 158 3.65 -4.52 -2.42
C VAL A 158 2.46 -4.22 -1.53
N ASP A 159 2.25 -5.02 -0.50
CA ASP A 159 1.03 -4.98 0.29
C ASP A 159 1.30 -5.03 1.79
N HIS A 160 0.54 -4.24 2.57
CA HIS A 160 0.71 -4.18 4.03
C HIS A 160 2.17 -4.06 4.44
N CYS A 161 2.95 -3.22 3.77
CA CYS A 161 4.33 -2.94 4.15
C CYS A 161 4.42 -1.59 4.87
N ASP A 162 5.32 -1.52 5.85
CA ASP A 162 5.65 -0.30 6.59
C ASP A 162 7.02 0.21 6.13
N PHE A 163 7.05 1.41 5.57
CA PHE A 163 8.27 2.05 5.07
C PHE A 163 8.63 3.24 5.93
N GLN A 164 9.78 3.20 6.58
CA GLN A 164 10.20 4.26 7.47
C GLN A 164 11.64 4.68 7.24
N ASP A 165 11.87 5.97 7.37
CA ASP A 165 13.19 6.58 7.49
C ASP A 165 14.17 6.26 6.35
N GLY A 166 13.68 6.19 5.11
CA GLY A 166 14.54 5.99 3.94
C GLY A 166 15.53 7.14 3.75
N VAL A 167 16.74 6.81 3.28
CA VAL A 167 17.83 7.81 3.12
C VAL A 167 17.53 8.76 1.97
N ASP A 168 17.34 8.26 0.74
CA ASP A 168 16.93 9.05 -0.41
C ASP A 168 15.42 9.10 -0.56
N GLY A 169 14.75 7.96 -0.30
CA GLY A 169 13.31 7.78 -0.30
C GLY A 169 12.91 6.45 0.31
N ASN A 170 11.59 6.21 0.34
CA ASN A 170 11.06 4.98 0.91
C ASN A 170 10.79 3.91 -0.15
N LEU A 171 10.22 4.29 -1.30
CA LEU A 171 9.91 3.35 -2.37
C LEU A 171 9.89 4.09 -3.70
N ASP A 172 10.80 3.76 -4.59
CA ASP A 172 10.93 4.35 -5.91
C ASP A 172 10.65 3.35 -7.04
N CYS A 173 10.20 3.87 -8.19
CA CYS A 173 9.85 3.07 -9.36
C CYS A 173 10.27 3.78 -10.65
N ASN A 174 11.05 3.09 -11.49
CA ASN A 174 11.60 3.68 -12.70
C ASN A 174 11.98 2.65 -13.79
N ASN A 175 12.61 3.17 -14.86
CA ASN A 175 13.20 2.39 -15.95
C ASN A 175 12.25 1.40 -16.63
N GLY A 176 10.97 1.76 -16.79
CA GLY A 176 10.00 0.94 -17.50
C GLY A 176 9.34 -0.13 -16.65
N SER A 177 9.43 -0.03 -15.33
CA SER A 177 8.60 -0.85 -14.42
C SER A 177 7.12 -0.63 -14.72
N ASP A 178 6.28 -1.67 -14.56
CA ASP A 178 4.90 -1.60 -15.02
C ASP A 178 3.97 -2.64 -14.36
N ASN A 179 2.65 -2.40 -14.42
CA ASN A 179 1.64 -3.29 -13.83
C ASN A 179 1.86 -3.51 -12.32
N ILE A 180 1.84 -2.40 -11.58
CA ILE A 180 2.19 -2.37 -10.16
C ILE A 180 0.96 -2.08 -9.31
N CYS A 181 0.85 -2.76 -8.17
CA CYS A 181 -0.06 -2.42 -7.08
C CYS A 181 0.74 -2.18 -5.81
N ILE A 182 0.51 -1.04 -5.17
CA ILE A 182 0.96 -0.72 -3.83
C ILE A 182 -0.29 -0.56 -3.00
N SER A 183 -0.53 -1.46 -2.05
CA SER A 183 -1.76 -1.42 -1.27
C SER A 183 -1.49 -1.55 0.22
N TRP A 184 -2.31 -0.86 1.01
CA TRP A 184 -2.21 -0.90 2.47
C TRP A 184 -0.81 -0.65 3.02
N CYS A 185 0.02 0.10 2.30
CA CYS A 185 1.37 0.47 2.73
C CYS A 185 1.34 1.78 3.52
N ARG A 186 2.13 1.85 4.60
CA ARG A 186 2.37 3.05 5.37
C ARG A 186 3.75 3.59 5.08
N PHE A 187 3.84 4.90 4.88
CA PHE A 187 5.08 5.64 4.66
C PHE A 187 5.21 6.71 5.73
N HIS A 188 6.36 6.78 6.40
CA HIS A 188 6.59 7.78 7.44
C HIS A 188 8.07 8.01 7.73
N TYR A 189 8.38 9.07 8.47
CA TYR A 189 9.72 9.41 8.93
C TYR A 189 9.67 9.72 10.42
N LEU A 190 10.34 8.90 11.22
CA LEU A 190 10.42 9.00 12.68
C LEU A 190 11.70 9.67 13.14
N ILE A 191 12.76 9.62 12.31
CA ILE A 191 14.06 10.23 12.57
C ILE A 191 14.07 11.65 11.98
N ALA A 192 14.57 12.61 12.74
CA ALA A 192 14.81 13.95 12.23
C ALA A 192 15.76 13.89 11.01
N PRO A 193 15.51 14.68 9.95
CA PRO A 193 16.34 14.61 8.75
C PRO A 193 17.76 15.05 9.04
N TRP A 194 18.72 14.41 8.40
CA TRP A 194 20.13 14.77 8.45
C TRP A 194 20.40 15.91 7.48
N SER A 195 21.21 16.89 7.89
CA SER A 195 21.62 18.02 7.06
C SER A 195 23.01 17.81 6.47
N GLY A 196 23.37 18.62 5.45
CA GLY A 196 24.72 18.64 4.87
C GLY A 196 24.97 17.63 3.74
N GLY A 197 23.93 16.99 3.23
CA GLY A 197 24.05 16.12 2.04
C GLY A 197 24.40 16.88 0.77
N SER A 198 25.01 16.19 -0.20
CA SER A 198 25.49 16.77 -1.47
C SER A 198 24.37 17.27 -2.39
N GLY A 199 23.14 16.82 -2.22
CA GLY A 199 21.96 17.29 -2.96
C GLY A 199 21.45 18.65 -2.50
N GLY A 200 21.89 19.12 -1.31
CA GLY A 200 21.66 20.47 -0.82
C GLY A 200 20.38 20.70 -0.02
N SER A 201 19.52 19.72 0.14
CA SER A 201 18.36 19.81 1.02
C SER A 201 18.76 19.45 2.47
N ASN A 202 18.37 20.27 3.42
CA ASN A 202 18.50 19.94 4.86
C ASN A 202 17.33 19.10 5.40
N ASP A 203 16.38 18.78 4.56
CA ASP A 203 15.24 17.95 4.93
C ASP A 203 14.74 17.19 3.69
N HIS A 204 15.33 16.04 3.44
CA HIS A 204 15.06 15.17 2.30
C HIS A 204 14.06 14.04 2.64
N ARG A 205 13.06 14.29 3.49
CA ARG A 205 12.00 13.33 3.79
C ARG A 205 11.03 13.19 2.60
N TYR A 206 11.56 12.73 1.47
CA TYR A 206 10.87 12.52 0.21
C TYR A 206 10.51 11.04 0.06
N THR A 207 9.25 10.75 -0.28
CA THR A 207 8.70 9.41 -0.02
C THR A 207 8.81 8.47 -1.22
N ASN A 208 8.24 8.88 -2.38
CA ASN A 208 8.11 8.00 -3.54
C ASN A 208 8.36 8.74 -4.84
N LEU A 209 9.25 8.25 -5.70
CA LEU A 209 9.50 8.80 -7.03
C LEU A 209 9.12 7.79 -8.11
N TRP A 210 8.16 8.14 -8.94
CA TRP A 210 7.74 7.39 -10.11
C TRP A 210 8.27 8.06 -11.38
N GLY A 211 9.30 7.43 -12.01
CA GLY A 211 10.05 7.98 -13.15
C GLY A 211 11.23 8.84 -12.74
N GLY A 212 12.44 8.36 -13.02
CA GLY A 212 13.71 8.95 -12.58
C GLY A 212 14.04 10.32 -13.19
N GLY A 213 13.54 10.66 -14.39
CA GLY A 213 13.86 11.94 -15.04
C GLY A 213 13.03 12.24 -16.27
N ASP A 214 12.85 13.51 -16.60
CA ASP A 214 12.03 13.97 -17.72
C ASP A 214 12.53 13.48 -19.09
N LYS A 215 13.81 13.12 -19.19
CA LYS A 215 14.46 12.61 -20.42
C LYS A 215 14.34 11.10 -20.59
N ASN A 216 13.71 10.40 -19.68
CA ASN A 216 13.62 8.93 -19.67
C ASN A 216 12.47 8.37 -20.52
N ALA A 217 11.86 9.15 -21.41
CA ALA A 217 10.72 8.74 -22.24
C ALA A 217 10.93 7.40 -22.95
N ALA A 218 12.14 7.14 -23.47
CA ALA A 218 12.45 5.90 -24.17
C ALA A 218 12.24 4.62 -23.31
N LYS A 219 12.28 4.75 -21.98
CA LYS A 219 12.06 3.63 -21.04
C LYS A 219 10.69 3.70 -20.38
N ASP A 220 10.25 4.90 -19.99
CA ASP A 220 9.15 5.08 -19.06
C ASP A 220 7.81 5.42 -19.75
N GLU A 221 7.84 5.93 -21.01
CA GLU A 221 6.61 6.29 -21.70
C GLU A 221 5.72 5.06 -21.97
N GLY A 222 4.42 5.16 -21.59
CA GLY A 222 3.48 4.07 -21.68
C GLY A 222 3.70 2.95 -20.63
N LYS A 223 4.60 3.18 -19.67
CA LYS A 223 4.93 2.32 -18.54
C LYS A 223 4.60 3.02 -17.22
N LEU A 224 5.14 2.51 -16.12
CA LEU A 224 4.95 3.03 -14.76
C LEU A 224 3.48 3.05 -14.33
N ARG A 225 2.64 2.18 -14.94
CA ARG A 225 1.22 2.05 -14.60
C ARG A 225 1.10 1.43 -13.23
N THR A 226 0.52 2.22 -12.28
CA THR A 226 0.50 1.85 -10.88
C THR A 226 -0.84 2.21 -10.24
N THR A 227 -1.31 1.33 -9.37
CA THR A 227 -2.40 1.62 -8.44
C THR A 227 -1.86 1.66 -7.03
N PHE A 228 -2.02 2.82 -6.36
CA PHE A 228 -1.89 2.95 -4.92
C PHE A 228 -3.29 2.85 -4.31
N ALA A 229 -3.53 1.87 -3.45
CA ALA A 229 -4.83 1.68 -2.83
C ALA A 229 -4.70 1.56 -1.31
N ASN A 230 -5.49 2.34 -0.56
CA ASN A 230 -5.50 2.31 0.89
C ASN A 230 -4.11 2.56 1.54
N CYS A 231 -3.26 3.31 0.86
CA CYS A 231 -1.93 3.67 1.37
C CYS A 231 -2.02 4.89 2.31
N TRP A 232 -1.08 4.96 3.23
CA TRP A 232 -1.00 6.02 4.23
C TRP A 232 0.33 6.75 4.18
N TRP A 233 0.32 8.02 3.80
CA TRP A 233 1.45 8.93 3.98
C TRP A 233 1.26 9.65 5.32
N ASP A 234 1.91 9.11 6.33
CA ASP A 234 1.81 9.51 7.72
C ASP A 234 2.87 10.57 8.09
N GLU A 235 3.02 10.81 9.37
CA GLU A 235 3.85 11.88 9.89
C GLU A 235 5.30 11.81 9.40
N GLY A 236 5.87 12.97 9.14
CA GLY A 236 7.23 13.13 8.61
C GLY A 236 7.33 13.10 7.08
N CYS A 237 6.36 12.57 6.35
CA CYS A 237 6.35 12.64 4.89
C CYS A 237 6.23 14.10 4.43
N LYS A 238 7.27 14.61 3.75
CA LYS A 238 7.36 16.02 3.37
C LYS A 238 6.96 16.25 1.92
N GLU A 239 7.42 15.41 1.01
CA GLU A 239 7.20 15.52 -0.43
C GLU A 239 7.11 14.15 -1.10
N ARG A 240 6.70 14.13 -2.40
CA ARG A 240 6.66 12.94 -3.24
C ARG A 240 5.75 11.83 -2.68
N MET A 241 4.47 12.12 -2.58
CA MET A 241 3.46 11.16 -2.06
C MET A 241 2.42 10.71 -3.12
N PRO A 242 2.81 10.15 -4.28
CA PRO A 242 4.10 10.12 -4.95
C PRO A 242 4.37 11.36 -5.85
N ARG A 243 5.62 11.54 -6.32
CA ARG A 243 5.96 12.38 -7.46
C ARG A 243 6.04 11.54 -8.72
N ILE A 244 5.25 11.89 -9.75
CA ILE A 244 4.98 11.04 -10.92
C ILE A 244 5.53 11.68 -12.19
N ARG A 245 6.16 10.87 -13.05
CA ARG A 245 6.42 11.14 -14.46
C ARG A 245 5.92 9.98 -15.31
N PHE A 246 5.47 10.21 -16.52
CA PHE A 246 5.03 9.25 -17.54
C PHE A 246 3.88 8.32 -17.13
N GLY A 247 3.80 7.89 -15.86
CA GLY A 247 2.89 6.85 -15.42
C GLY A 247 1.41 7.24 -15.45
N GLN A 248 0.55 6.25 -15.72
CA GLN A 248 -0.87 6.29 -15.40
C GLN A 248 -1.03 5.77 -13.97
N VAL A 249 -1.23 6.68 -13.02
CA VAL A 249 -1.22 6.37 -11.58
C VAL A 249 -2.59 6.62 -10.98
N HIS A 250 -3.20 5.57 -10.44
CA HIS A 250 -4.44 5.62 -9.68
C HIS A 250 -4.12 5.67 -8.18
N LEU A 251 -4.61 6.69 -7.49
CA LEU A 251 -4.55 6.79 -6.04
C LEU A 251 -5.97 6.64 -5.50
N LEU A 252 -6.27 5.51 -4.89
CA LEU A 252 -7.60 5.10 -4.46
C LEU A 252 -7.67 4.96 -2.94
N ASN A 253 -8.60 5.70 -2.31
CA ASN A 253 -8.82 5.64 -0.86
C ASN A 253 -7.54 5.79 0.00
N CYS A 254 -6.60 6.61 -0.44
CA CYS A 254 -5.34 6.86 0.27
C CYS A 254 -5.48 7.97 1.32
N LEU A 255 -4.71 7.86 2.40
CA LEU A 255 -4.67 8.81 3.51
C LEU A 255 -3.40 9.64 3.48
N TYR A 256 -3.55 10.98 3.57
CA TYR A 256 -2.48 11.97 3.66
C TYR A 256 -2.62 12.76 4.95
N SER A 257 -1.83 12.42 5.97
CA SER A 257 -1.97 13.00 7.32
C SER A 257 -0.74 13.76 7.82
N SER A 258 0.38 13.76 7.07
CA SER A 258 1.62 14.42 7.49
C SER A 258 1.42 15.90 7.77
N SER A 259 1.84 16.35 8.96
CA SER A 259 1.77 17.75 9.38
C SER A 259 2.85 18.62 8.73
N VAL A 260 3.90 17.99 8.15
CA VAL A 260 5.05 18.66 7.52
C VAL A 260 5.01 18.61 5.98
N ALA A 261 3.91 18.20 5.38
CA ALA A 261 3.78 18.09 3.93
C ALA A 261 3.95 19.44 3.23
N ASN A 262 4.94 19.54 2.36
CA ASN A 262 5.04 20.65 1.41
C ASN A 262 4.07 20.49 0.25
N TYR A 263 3.84 19.25 -0.18
CA TYR A 263 2.80 18.82 -1.10
C TYR A 263 2.63 17.30 -0.99
N CYS A 264 1.46 16.82 -1.40
CA CYS A 264 1.17 15.37 -1.42
C CYS A 264 1.54 14.77 -2.78
N VAL A 265 0.69 14.85 -3.78
CA VAL A 265 0.94 14.28 -5.11
C VAL A 265 1.62 15.31 -6.00
N GLY A 266 2.73 14.93 -6.62
CA GLY A 266 3.50 15.78 -7.53
C GLY A 266 3.41 15.29 -8.97
N GLY A 267 2.89 16.11 -9.89
CA GLY A 267 2.83 15.80 -11.31
C GLY A 267 4.00 16.38 -12.09
N GLY A 268 4.83 15.53 -12.64
CA GLY A 268 5.92 15.87 -13.55
C GLY A 268 5.55 15.63 -15.02
N TYR A 269 6.56 15.63 -15.88
CA TYR A 269 6.39 15.47 -17.32
C TYR A 269 5.66 14.18 -17.69
N ARG A 270 4.59 14.31 -18.48
CA ARG A 270 3.72 13.25 -18.97
C ARG A 270 3.07 12.41 -17.89
N SER A 271 2.96 12.93 -16.66
CA SER A 271 2.19 12.27 -15.60
C SER A 271 0.70 12.29 -15.92
N ASN A 272 0.03 11.20 -15.55
CA ASN A 272 -1.41 11.05 -15.73
C ASN A 272 -1.99 10.42 -14.45
N ALA A 273 -2.42 11.28 -13.52
CA ALA A 273 -2.84 10.87 -12.19
C ALA A 273 -4.35 10.92 -12.03
N TYR A 274 -4.92 9.90 -11.39
CA TYR A 274 -6.32 9.87 -10.97
C TYR A 274 -6.37 9.65 -9.46
N ILE A 275 -6.80 10.69 -8.73
CA ILE A 275 -6.84 10.75 -7.27
C ILE A 275 -8.30 10.68 -6.86
N GLU A 276 -8.72 9.52 -6.35
CA GLU A 276 -10.11 9.22 -6.10
C GLU A 276 -10.37 8.84 -4.64
N LYS A 277 -11.37 9.48 -4.04
CA LYS A 277 -11.85 9.17 -2.70
C LYS A 277 -10.74 9.07 -1.65
N CYS A 278 -9.68 9.86 -1.83
CA CYS A 278 -8.59 10.00 -0.86
C CYS A 278 -8.97 10.97 0.26
N ALA A 279 -8.27 10.91 1.39
CA ALA A 279 -8.44 11.84 2.51
C ALA A 279 -7.15 12.61 2.79
N PHE A 280 -7.23 13.94 2.69
CA PHE A 280 -6.19 14.89 3.08
C PHE A 280 -6.60 15.48 4.42
N THR A 281 -5.99 15.05 5.53
CA THR A 281 -6.52 15.34 6.88
C THR A 281 -5.75 16.41 7.63
N SER A 282 -4.41 16.50 7.46
CA SER A 282 -3.63 17.58 8.05
C SER A 282 -3.83 18.92 7.32
N ASN A 283 -3.58 20.05 8.00
CA ASN A 283 -3.63 21.36 7.36
C ASN A 283 -2.60 21.50 6.23
N ALA A 284 -1.44 20.88 6.38
CA ALA A 284 -0.39 20.89 5.37
C ALA A 284 -0.82 20.12 4.10
N ALA A 285 -1.36 18.90 4.26
CA ALA A 285 -1.85 18.09 3.16
C ALA A 285 -3.04 18.74 2.42
N LYS A 286 -3.99 19.33 3.14
CA LYS A 286 -5.12 20.09 2.56
C LYS A 286 -4.70 21.30 1.74
N LYS A 287 -3.59 21.94 2.13
CA LYS A 287 -3.10 23.14 1.44
C LYS A 287 -2.54 22.83 0.06
N TYR A 288 -1.85 21.69 -0.09
CA TYR A 288 -1.21 21.29 -1.34
C TYR A 288 -1.43 19.80 -1.63
N PRO A 289 -2.69 19.38 -1.92
CA PRO A 289 -2.96 17.98 -2.29
C PRO A 289 -2.28 17.60 -3.61
N TRP A 290 -2.05 18.58 -4.49
CA TRP A 290 -1.36 18.44 -5.76
C TRP A 290 -0.39 19.59 -6.00
N LYS A 291 0.77 19.28 -6.59
CA LYS A 291 1.72 20.28 -7.08
C LYS A 291 2.23 19.90 -8.47
N ASN A 292 2.24 20.87 -9.38
CA ASN A 292 2.82 20.68 -10.69
C ASN A 292 4.35 20.80 -10.61
N TYR A 293 5.03 19.80 -11.15
CA TYR A 293 6.48 19.72 -11.34
C TYR A 293 6.90 19.60 -12.79
N ALA A 294 5.94 19.58 -13.74
CA ALA A 294 6.28 19.72 -15.15
C ALA A 294 6.90 21.10 -15.38
N THR A 295 8.03 21.13 -16.06
CA THR A 295 8.76 22.37 -16.34
C THR A 295 8.20 23.06 -17.58
N SER A 296 8.53 24.32 -17.79
CA SER A 296 8.19 25.04 -19.02
C SER A 296 8.92 24.47 -20.24
N GLY A 297 8.44 24.79 -21.44
CA GLY A 297 9.03 24.33 -22.69
C GLY A 297 8.67 22.89 -23.05
N THR A 298 9.65 22.05 -23.33
CA THR A 298 9.45 20.68 -23.83
C THR A 298 8.84 19.72 -22.81
N PHE A 299 8.99 19.99 -21.51
CA PHE A 299 8.61 19.09 -20.42
C PHE A 299 7.40 19.59 -19.63
N ASN A 300 6.38 20.11 -20.30
CA ASN A 300 5.23 20.74 -19.67
C ASN A 300 3.90 19.96 -19.83
N ASP A 301 3.95 18.78 -20.44
CA ASP A 301 2.77 17.95 -20.74
C ASP A 301 2.40 17.08 -19.52
N TYR A 302 1.19 17.19 -19.01
CA TYR A 302 0.68 16.41 -17.87
C TYR A 302 -0.85 16.51 -17.74
N ASN A 303 -1.46 15.59 -17.04
CA ASN A 303 -2.83 15.75 -16.55
C ASN A 303 -3.05 15.12 -15.17
N TYR A 304 -4.12 15.53 -14.51
CA TYR A 304 -4.60 14.89 -13.30
C TYR A 304 -6.11 15.12 -13.08
N THR A 305 -6.70 14.19 -12.36
CA THR A 305 -8.08 14.31 -11.84
C THR A 305 -8.03 14.13 -10.32
N ILE A 306 -8.70 15.00 -9.56
CA ILE A 306 -9.02 14.84 -8.16
C ILE A 306 -10.54 14.76 -8.08
N THR A 307 -11.08 13.70 -7.50
CA THR A 307 -12.52 13.49 -7.43
C THR A 307 -12.95 12.83 -6.12
N SER A 308 -14.04 13.35 -5.54
CA SER A 308 -14.70 12.83 -4.34
C SER A 308 -13.76 12.67 -3.13
N CYS A 309 -12.73 13.50 -3.01
CA CYS A 309 -11.74 13.44 -1.93
C CYS A 309 -12.17 14.28 -0.72
N LEU A 310 -11.86 13.83 0.48
CA LEU A 310 -11.97 14.63 1.69
C LEU A 310 -10.77 15.58 1.81
N GLY A 311 -11.02 16.88 2.04
CA GLY A 311 -9.97 17.88 2.26
C GLY A 311 -9.28 18.38 0.99
N ALA A 312 -9.75 17.99 -0.20
CA ALA A 312 -9.34 18.54 -1.48
C ALA A 312 -10.59 18.84 -2.35
N THR A 313 -10.50 19.86 -3.19
CA THR A 313 -11.58 20.22 -4.11
C THR A 313 -11.48 19.38 -5.38
N ASP A 314 -12.61 18.90 -5.88
CA ASP A 314 -12.70 18.20 -7.15
C ASP A 314 -12.13 19.06 -8.27
N LYS A 315 -11.23 18.50 -9.04
CA LYS A 315 -10.54 19.22 -10.10
C LYS A 315 -10.06 18.26 -11.19
N GLN A 316 -10.24 18.70 -12.43
CA GLN A 316 -9.63 18.03 -13.58
C GLN A 316 -8.79 19.06 -14.35
N THR A 317 -7.54 18.73 -14.60
CA THR A 317 -6.61 19.63 -15.29
C THR A 317 -5.79 18.84 -16.31
N ARG A 318 -5.69 19.37 -17.52
CA ARG A 318 -4.82 18.89 -18.59
C ARG A 318 -3.96 20.03 -19.11
N TYR A 319 -2.70 19.75 -19.29
CA TYR A 319 -1.77 20.60 -19.99
C TYR A 319 -1.07 19.77 -21.08
N GLY A 320 -1.09 20.25 -22.32
CA GLY A 320 -0.57 19.50 -23.47
C GLY A 320 -1.60 18.53 -24.06
N SER A 321 -1.13 17.42 -24.63
CA SER A 321 -1.90 16.52 -25.50
C SER A 321 -2.28 15.18 -24.89
N ILE A 322 -1.83 14.85 -23.68
CA ILE A 322 -2.08 13.55 -23.06
C ILE A 322 -3.57 13.43 -22.68
N ASP A 323 -4.22 12.36 -23.11
CA ASP A 323 -5.59 12.06 -22.72
C ASP A 323 -5.70 11.69 -21.24
N TYR A 324 -6.83 11.99 -20.63
CA TYR A 324 -7.08 11.61 -19.25
C TYR A 324 -7.09 10.10 -19.09
N PHE A 325 -6.45 9.64 -18.02
CA PHE A 325 -6.58 8.29 -17.55
C PHE A 325 -7.83 8.16 -16.68
N ILE A 326 -8.69 7.20 -17.01
CA ILE A 326 -9.91 6.88 -16.27
C ILE A 326 -9.80 5.40 -15.84
N PRO A 327 -9.56 5.13 -14.53
CA PRO A 327 -9.30 3.76 -14.06
C PRO A 327 -10.42 2.77 -14.37
N SER A 328 -11.69 3.17 -14.23
CA SER A 328 -12.85 2.30 -14.49
C SER A 328 -12.99 1.82 -15.94
N GLU A 329 -12.31 2.46 -16.88
CA GLU A 329 -12.21 1.98 -18.28
C GLU A 329 -11.12 0.92 -18.45
N LYS A 330 -10.25 0.72 -17.47
CA LYS A 330 -9.09 -0.16 -17.55
C LYS A 330 -9.28 -1.43 -16.73
N TYR A 331 -9.89 -1.32 -15.56
CA TYR A 331 -10.12 -2.44 -14.64
C TYR A 331 -11.30 -2.16 -13.70
N SER A 332 -11.86 -3.23 -13.16
CA SER A 332 -12.87 -3.13 -12.11
C SER A 332 -12.20 -2.96 -10.75
N TYR A 333 -12.78 -2.15 -9.88
CA TYR A 333 -12.34 -1.96 -8.51
C TYR A 333 -13.53 -1.50 -7.65
N GLU A 334 -13.39 -1.71 -6.35
CA GLU A 334 -14.32 -1.18 -5.36
C GLU A 334 -13.69 0.01 -4.64
N SER A 335 -14.51 0.90 -4.13
CA SER A 335 -14.09 2.08 -3.37
C SER A 335 -15.12 2.41 -2.30
N TYR A 336 -14.70 3.08 -1.25
CA TYR A 336 -15.57 3.56 -0.18
C TYR A 336 -15.47 5.08 -0.02
N ASP A 337 -16.39 5.66 0.76
CA ASP A 337 -16.45 7.10 0.98
C ASP A 337 -15.14 7.63 1.61
N ALA A 338 -14.66 8.76 1.10
CA ALA A 338 -13.45 9.43 1.59
C ALA A 338 -13.51 9.77 3.10
N ALA A 339 -14.70 9.96 3.65
CA ALA A 339 -14.89 10.20 5.09
C ALA A 339 -14.47 9.02 5.97
N LEU A 340 -14.46 7.80 5.44
CA LEU A 340 -14.08 6.58 6.14
C LEU A 340 -12.58 6.28 6.03
N VAL A 341 -11.87 6.89 5.08
CA VAL A 341 -10.47 6.59 4.78
C VAL A 341 -9.58 6.67 6.02
N GLN A 342 -9.72 7.72 6.83
CA GLN A 342 -8.89 7.87 8.00
C GLN A 342 -9.09 6.71 8.98
N SER A 343 -10.32 6.37 9.34
CA SER A 343 -10.60 5.30 10.30
C SER A 343 -10.23 3.91 9.81
N VAL A 344 -10.35 3.67 8.50
CA VAL A 344 -10.02 2.40 7.86
C VAL A 344 -8.51 2.24 7.68
N VAL A 345 -7.88 3.23 7.04
CA VAL A 345 -6.47 3.13 6.64
C VAL A 345 -5.52 3.25 7.83
N SER A 346 -5.84 4.09 8.84
CA SER A 346 -5.00 4.20 10.04
C SER A 346 -5.36 3.22 11.16
N ASN A 347 -6.18 2.22 10.89
CA ASN A 347 -6.52 1.20 11.88
C ASN A 347 -5.29 0.37 12.26
N SER A 348 -4.93 0.36 13.55
CA SER A 348 -3.73 -0.32 14.05
C SER A 348 -3.78 -1.84 13.98
N SER A 349 -4.96 -2.43 13.76
CA SER A 349 -5.14 -3.89 13.77
C SER A 349 -5.15 -4.51 12.37
N ASN A 350 -5.60 -3.77 11.36
CA ASN A 350 -5.78 -4.26 9.99
C ASN A 350 -5.69 -3.14 8.93
N GLY A 351 -5.22 -1.96 9.29
CA GLY A 351 -4.99 -0.86 8.36
C GLY A 351 -3.63 -0.94 7.69
N ALA A 352 -3.18 0.18 7.12
CA ALA A 352 -1.93 0.30 6.40
C ALA A 352 -0.71 0.07 7.29
N GLY A 353 0.33 -0.56 6.72
CA GLY A 353 1.55 -0.98 7.39
C GLY A 353 1.63 -2.48 7.59
N ALA A 354 2.67 -2.96 8.27
CA ALA A 354 2.90 -4.38 8.55
C ALA A 354 1.98 -4.87 9.70
N THR A 355 0.67 -4.85 9.45
CA THR A 355 -0.36 -5.11 10.46
C THR A 355 -0.96 -6.51 10.40
N LEU A 356 -0.62 -7.31 9.38
CA LEU A 356 -1.20 -8.63 9.21
C LEU A 356 -0.70 -9.59 10.29
N LYS A 357 -1.64 -10.28 10.92
CA LYS A 357 -1.39 -11.32 11.91
C LYS A 357 -1.20 -12.67 11.19
N PHE A 358 -0.10 -12.79 10.49
CA PHE A 358 0.24 -14.00 9.79
C PHE A 358 0.91 -14.98 10.78
N THR A 359 0.33 -16.16 10.96
CA THR A 359 0.96 -17.23 11.74
C THR A 359 1.77 -18.11 10.80
N ASP A 360 2.98 -18.49 11.22
CA ASP A 360 3.80 -19.43 10.48
C ASP A 360 3.01 -20.72 10.19
N PRO A 361 2.77 -21.08 8.93
CA PRO A 361 2.01 -22.30 8.61
C PRO A 361 2.72 -23.57 9.09
N THR A 362 4.04 -23.53 9.34
CA THR A 362 4.74 -24.65 9.97
C THR A 362 4.37 -24.82 11.45
N ALA A 363 3.98 -23.73 12.15
CA ALA A 363 3.47 -23.78 13.51
C ALA A 363 2.01 -24.30 13.60
N ILE A 364 1.25 -24.23 12.50
CA ILE A 364 -0.13 -24.73 12.44
C ILE A 364 -0.18 -26.26 12.29
N GLN A 365 0.88 -26.90 11.77
CA GLN A 365 0.95 -28.35 11.63
C GLN A 365 1.02 -29.09 12.98
N GLU A 366 1.40 -28.43 14.07
CA GLU A 366 1.38 -29.03 15.40
C GLU A 366 0.03 -28.92 16.14
N SER A 367 -0.90 -28.05 15.68
CA SER A 367 -2.15 -27.77 16.44
C SER A 367 -3.46 -28.10 15.73
N ALA A 368 -3.42 -28.59 14.51
CA ALA A 368 -4.61 -29.01 13.78
C ALA A 368 -4.47 -30.42 13.21
N SER A 369 -4.32 -31.40 14.07
CA SER A 369 -4.57 -32.77 13.64
C SER A 369 -6.05 -32.88 13.23
N VAL A 370 -6.30 -33.54 12.10
CA VAL A 370 -7.67 -33.88 11.66
C VAL A 370 -8.44 -34.62 12.79
N ALA A 371 -7.71 -35.13 13.78
CA ALA A 371 -8.23 -35.75 14.99
C ALA A 371 -9.03 -34.81 15.92
N ASP A 372 -8.83 -33.47 15.82
CA ASP A 372 -9.55 -32.53 16.69
C ASP A 372 -10.89 -32.07 16.12
N ILE A 373 -11.23 -32.42 14.88
CA ILE A 373 -12.51 -32.08 14.27
C ILE A 373 -13.52 -33.17 14.62
N VAL A 374 -14.48 -32.84 15.48
CA VAL A 374 -15.54 -33.78 15.89
C VAL A 374 -16.80 -33.65 15.03
N LYS A 375 -16.99 -32.51 14.33
CA LYS A 375 -18.18 -32.28 13.52
C LYS A 375 -17.97 -31.24 12.45
N VAL A 376 -18.52 -31.49 11.25
CA VAL A 376 -18.61 -30.51 10.16
C VAL A 376 -20.07 -30.42 9.73
N GLU A 377 -20.62 -29.23 9.73
CA GLU A 377 -22.00 -28.94 9.30
C GLU A 377 -21.96 -27.87 8.18
N TYR A 378 -22.96 -27.94 7.31
CA TYR A 378 -23.14 -27.01 6.23
C TYR A 378 -24.50 -26.33 6.32
N PHE A 379 -24.54 -25.05 6.03
CA PHE A 379 -25.72 -24.21 6.03
C PHE A 379 -25.81 -23.39 4.75
N SER A 380 -27.04 -23.17 4.26
CA SER A 380 -27.29 -22.15 3.23
C SER A 380 -27.12 -20.74 3.80
N LEU A 381 -27.09 -19.72 2.94
CA LEU A 381 -26.93 -18.33 3.38
C LEU A 381 -28.14 -17.82 4.21
N ASP A 382 -29.30 -18.46 4.11
CA ASP A 382 -30.49 -18.17 4.94
C ASP A 382 -30.45 -18.87 6.30
N GLY A 383 -29.39 -19.62 6.63
CA GLY A 383 -29.22 -20.34 7.90
C GLY A 383 -29.82 -21.75 7.92
N SER A 384 -30.44 -22.21 6.84
CA SER A 384 -30.99 -23.57 6.77
C SER A 384 -29.87 -24.60 6.68
N ARG A 385 -29.95 -25.66 7.50
CA ARG A 385 -28.96 -26.74 7.52
C ARG A 385 -29.03 -27.57 6.24
N LEU A 386 -27.87 -27.81 5.62
CA LEU A 386 -27.75 -28.64 4.43
C LEU A 386 -27.28 -30.04 4.81
N THR A 387 -27.98 -31.07 4.33
CA THR A 387 -27.57 -32.48 4.52
C THR A 387 -26.35 -32.85 3.70
N MET A 388 -26.14 -32.19 2.55
CA MET A 388 -24.94 -32.25 1.71
C MET A 388 -24.72 -30.89 1.06
N PRO A 389 -23.45 -30.43 0.94
CA PRO A 389 -23.16 -29.21 0.22
C PRO A 389 -23.47 -29.40 -1.26
N ARG A 390 -24.24 -28.49 -1.85
CA ARG A 390 -24.56 -28.43 -3.28
C ARG A 390 -23.71 -27.37 -3.94
N LYS A 391 -23.60 -27.44 -5.30
CA LYS A 391 -22.94 -26.38 -6.09
C LYS A 391 -23.47 -24.99 -5.69
N GLY A 392 -22.58 -24.06 -5.42
CA GLY A 392 -22.90 -22.71 -5.00
C GLY A 392 -22.16 -22.30 -3.74
N ILE A 393 -22.70 -21.31 -3.04
CA ILE A 393 -22.13 -20.78 -1.80
C ILE A 393 -22.82 -21.41 -0.61
N ALA A 394 -22.03 -21.87 0.37
CA ALA A 394 -22.53 -22.40 1.64
C ALA A 394 -21.68 -21.91 2.80
N MET A 395 -22.24 -21.94 4.01
CA MET A 395 -21.50 -21.73 5.25
C MET A 395 -21.08 -23.10 5.81
N GLN A 396 -19.80 -23.28 6.06
CA GLN A 396 -19.27 -24.47 6.74
C GLN A 396 -19.00 -24.13 8.20
N VAL A 397 -19.54 -24.94 9.11
CA VAL A 397 -19.28 -24.85 10.56
C VAL A 397 -18.53 -26.10 10.97
N VAL A 398 -17.30 -25.89 11.48
CA VAL A 398 -16.42 -26.93 11.99
C VAL A 398 -16.41 -26.83 13.52
N THR A 399 -16.76 -27.90 14.20
CA THR A 399 -16.70 -28.01 15.68
C THR A 399 -15.49 -28.83 16.05
N LYS A 400 -14.62 -28.30 16.92
CA LYS A 400 -13.44 -28.97 17.46
C LYS A 400 -13.79 -29.77 18.76
N ALA A 401 -12.87 -30.62 19.15
CA ALA A 401 -13.04 -31.45 20.39
C ALA A 401 -13.13 -30.60 21.68
N ASP A 402 -12.57 -29.41 21.69
CA ASP A 402 -12.67 -28.42 22.78
C ASP A 402 -13.99 -27.63 22.79
N GLY A 403 -14.89 -27.92 21.85
CA GLY A 403 -16.19 -27.25 21.70
C GLY A 403 -16.12 -25.96 20.88
N THR A 404 -14.94 -25.50 20.45
CA THR A 404 -14.76 -24.31 19.60
C THR A 404 -15.44 -24.54 18.25
N LYS A 405 -16.17 -23.54 17.77
CA LYS A 405 -16.81 -23.56 16.45
C LYS A 405 -16.13 -22.53 15.53
N LEU A 406 -15.68 -22.98 14.38
CA LEU A 406 -15.18 -22.16 13.30
C LEU A 406 -16.20 -22.13 12.17
N THR A 407 -16.59 -20.95 11.73
CA THR A 407 -17.53 -20.76 10.62
C THR A 407 -16.83 -20.10 9.46
N ARG A 408 -16.98 -20.64 8.26
CA ARG A 408 -16.42 -20.05 7.04
C ARG A 408 -17.37 -20.18 5.86
N LYS A 409 -17.38 -19.19 4.99
CA LYS A 409 -18.06 -19.24 3.69
C LYS A 409 -17.23 -20.09 2.72
N ILE A 410 -17.85 -21.03 2.05
CA ILE A 410 -17.20 -21.88 1.06
C ILE A 410 -17.94 -21.78 -0.27
N THR A 411 -17.20 -21.90 -1.38
CA THR A 411 -17.76 -22.02 -2.72
C THR A 411 -17.49 -23.44 -3.23
N LEU A 412 -18.52 -24.11 -3.68
CA LEU A 412 -18.45 -25.47 -4.18
C LEU A 412 -18.63 -25.46 -5.70
N SER A 413 -17.65 -25.96 -6.43
CA SER A 413 -17.61 -25.99 -7.89
C SER A 413 -18.28 -27.20 -8.52
N LYS A 414 -18.56 -28.25 -7.74
CA LYS A 414 -19.27 -29.46 -8.23
C LYS A 414 -20.31 -29.92 -7.22
#